data_26ccaa1be09937b370f9e123c310cd81
#
_entry.id   26ccaa1be09937b370f9e123c310cd81
#
_cell.length_a   1.000
_cell.length_b   1.000
_cell.length_c   1.000
_cell.angle_alpha   90.00
_cell.angle_beta   90.00
_cell.angle_gamma   90.00
#
_symmetry.space_group_name_H-M   'P 1'
#
loop_
_entity.id
_entity.type
_entity.pdbx_description
1 polymer ?
#
loop_
_entity_poly.entity_id
_entity_poly.type
_entity_poly.pdbx_seq_one_letter_code
_entity_poly.pdbx_strand_id
1 'polypeptide(L)'
;MAAAGRILFAPIPDFKPVSAICIIAGAVFGKHSGFMVGALAALCSNFFFGQGPWTPWQMYAWGLVGYVAGVLANNGVFALSERLGAHGPSSGTVVLLCYGFLSGLGYGFILNSWYIVAFLVPVTGQGALAAYLAGLPLDLIHSIATVIFLSALYLPWKRKLERIKRKYALR
;
A
#
# COMPACT_ATOMS: atom_id res chain seq x y z
N MET A 1 -10.30 7.58 -5.80
CA MET A 1 -10.00 7.95 -4.40
C MET A 1 -8.52 7.82 -4.08
N ALA A 2 -7.82 6.70 -4.36
CA ALA A 2 -6.37 6.58 -4.08
C ALA A 2 -5.53 7.65 -4.79
N ALA A 3 -5.72 7.86 -6.09
CA ALA A 3 -5.05 8.92 -6.83
C ALA A 3 -5.38 10.32 -6.29
N ALA A 4 -6.67 10.59 -6.02
CA ALA A 4 -7.09 11.87 -5.43
C ALA A 4 -6.46 12.11 -4.04
N GLY A 5 -6.40 11.08 -3.20
CA GLY A 5 -5.70 11.15 -1.91
C GLY A 5 -4.22 11.47 -2.06
N ARG A 6 -3.54 10.87 -3.07
CA ARG A 6 -2.14 11.19 -3.35
C ARG A 6 -1.95 12.67 -3.74
N ILE A 7 -2.86 13.21 -4.52
CA ILE A 7 -2.83 14.62 -4.96
C ILE A 7 -3.10 15.55 -3.78
N LEU A 8 -4.11 15.23 -2.96
CA LEU A 8 -4.49 16.06 -1.81
C LEU A 8 -3.35 16.19 -0.79
N PHE A 9 -2.60 15.11 -0.56
CA PHE A 9 -1.45 15.08 0.35
C PHE A 9 -0.11 15.35 -0.36
N ALA A 10 -0.13 15.92 -1.58
CA ALA A 10 1.08 16.23 -2.33
C ALA A 10 2.12 17.09 -1.57
N PRO A 11 1.71 18.12 -0.78
CA PRO A 11 2.66 18.96 -0.06
C PRO A 11 3.47 18.22 1.00
N ILE A 12 3.00 17.08 1.50
CA ILE A 12 3.69 16.32 2.55
C ILE A 12 4.45 15.17 1.90
N PRO A 13 5.80 15.15 1.96
CA PRO A 13 6.60 14.06 1.37
C PRO A 13 6.19 12.71 1.93
N ASP A 14 5.93 11.75 1.05
CA ASP A 14 5.57 10.35 1.30
C ASP A 14 4.44 10.07 2.32
N PHE A 15 3.82 11.09 2.90
CA PHE A 15 2.65 10.98 3.78
C PHE A 15 1.36 10.93 2.95
N LYS A 16 1.02 9.76 2.41
CA LYS A 16 -0.08 9.58 1.45
C LYS A 16 -0.94 8.36 1.76
N PRO A 17 -2.28 8.41 1.54
CA PRO A 17 -3.20 7.30 1.87
C PRO A 17 -3.20 6.16 0.84
N VAL A 18 -2.39 6.21 -0.22
CA VAL A 18 -2.49 5.30 -1.38
C VAL A 18 -2.36 3.85 -0.96
N SER A 19 -1.29 3.50 -0.22
CA SER A 19 -1.05 2.12 0.23
C SER A 19 -2.18 1.61 1.12
N ALA A 20 -2.68 2.43 2.04
CA ALA A 20 -3.83 2.07 2.88
C ALA A 20 -5.09 1.77 2.04
N ILE A 21 -5.36 2.58 1.02
CA ILE A 21 -6.51 2.37 0.13
C ILE A 21 -6.34 1.11 -0.72
N CYS A 22 -5.12 0.82 -1.21
CA CYS A 22 -4.82 -0.42 -1.94
C CYS A 22 -5.02 -1.66 -1.03
N ILE A 23 -4.58 -1.60 0.21
CA ILE A 23 -4.76 -2.66 1.21
C ILE A 23 -6.26 -2.89 1.48
N ILE A 24 -7.03 -1.84 1.71
CA ILE A 24 -8.48 -1.93 1.94
C ILE A 24 -9.18 -2.52 0.72
N ALA A 25 -8.83 -2.08 -0.48
CA ALA A 25 -9.41 -2.59 -1.72
C ALA A 25 -9.10 -4.09 -1.91
N GLY A 26 -7.85 -4.50 -1.66
CA GLY A 26 -7.44 -5.90 -1.71
C GLY A 26 -8.16 -6.76 -0.68
N ALA A 27 -8.26 -6.28 0.56
CA ALA A 27 -8.91 -6.99 1.64
C ALA A 27 -10.42 -7.20 1.42
N VAL A 28 -11.10 -6.26 0.77
CA VAL A 28 -12.56 -6.33 0.55
C VAL A 28 -12.93 -6.98 -0.78
N PHE A 29 -12.27 -6.58 -1.87
CA PHE A 29 -12.62 -7.01 -3.23
C PHE A 29 -11.71 -8.12 -3.78
N GLY A 30 -10.70 -8.53 -3.00
CA GLY A 30 -9.77 -9.58 -3.36
C GLY A 30 -8.53 -9.10 -4.11
N LYS A 31 -7.58 -10.04 -4.27
CA LYS A 31 -6.22 -9.77 -4.72
C LYS A 31 -6.10 -9.05 -6.07
N HIS A 32 -6.90 -9.44 -7.05
CA HIS A 32 -6.85 -8.83 -8.39
C HIS A 32 -7.35 -7.39 -8.39
N SER A 33 -8.43 -7.12 -7.66
CA SER A 33 -8.98 -5.76 -7.51
C SER A 33 -8.01 -4.86 -6.74
N GLY A 34 -7.35 -5.40 -5.69
CA GLY A 34 -6.32 -4.69 -4.96
C GLY A 34 -5.14 -4.28 -5.84
N PHE A 35 -4.66 -5.21 -6.69
CA PHE A 35 -3.62 -4.92 -7.67
C PHE A 35 -4.03 -3.80 -8.63
N MET A 36 -5.21 -3.91 -9.23
CA MET A 36 -5.70 -2.93 -10.20
C MET A 36 -5.88 -1.55 -9.59
N VAL A 37 -6.39 -1.47 -8.36
CA VAL A 37 -6.52 -0.19 -7.65
C VAL A 37 -5.17 0.47 -7.43
N GLY A 38 -4.13 -0.28 -7.04
CA GLY A 38 -2.78 0.23 -6.85
C GLY A 38 -2.15 0.69 -8.17
N ALA A 39 -2.19 -0.14 -9.19
CA ALA A 39 -1.64 0.16 -10.50
C ALA A 39 -2.30 1.40 -11.14
N LEU A 40 -3.63 1.46 -11.14
CA LEU A 40 -4.37 2.59 -11.68
C LEU A 40 -4.19 3.86 -10.83
N ALA A 41 -4.03 3.74 -9.51
CA ALA A 41 -3.75 4.90 -8.66
C ALA A 41 -2.41 5.54 -9.02
N ALA A 42 -1.36 4.73 -9.27
CA ALA A 42 -0.08 5.24 -9.75
C ALA A 42 -0.23 5.94 -11.10
N LEU A 43 -0.79 5.23 -12.08
CA LEU A 43 -0.95 5.74 -13.44
C LEU A 43 -1.74 7.05 -13.46
N CYS A 44 -2.93 7.07 -12.84
CA CYS A 44 -3.80 8.26 -12.84
C CYS A 44 -3.18 9.44 -12.09
N SER A 45 -2.53 9.21 -10.94
CA SER A 45 -1.92 10.31 -10.19
C SER A 45 -0.69 10.87 -10.88
N ASN A 46 0.04 10.08 -11.66
CA ASN A 46 1.21 10.55 -12.40
C ASN A 46 0.86 11.49 -13.56
N PHE A 47 -0.40 11.59 -14.00
CA PHE A 47 -0.81 12.69 -14.89
C PHE A 47 -0.65 14.06 -14.22
N PHE A 48 -0.68 14.14 -12.90
CA PHE A 48 -0.47 15.37 -12.13
C PHE A 48 0.98 15.53 -11.64
N PHE A 49 1.67 14.42 -11.31
CA PHE A 49 3.04 14.44 -10.80
C PHE A 49 4.11 14.26 -11.90
N GLY A 50 3.70 14.03 -13.14
CA GLY A 50 4.55 13.71 -14.25
C GLY A 50 4.68 12.19 -14.47
N GLN A 51 4.59 11.80 -15.74
CA GLN A 51 4.83 10.43 -16.18
C GLN A 51 6.32 10.23 -16.46
N GLY A 52 6.82 9.05 -16.21
CA GLY A 52 8.22 8.71 -16.46
C GLY A 52 8.47 7.21 -16.35
N PRO A 53 9.74 6.78 -16.56
CA PRO A 53 10.11 5.37 -16.48
C PRO A 53 9.91 4.76 -15.09
N TRP A 54 9.72 5.57 -14.05
CA TRP A 54 9.33 5.13 -12.70
C TRP A 54 7.87 4.68 -12.61
N THR A 55 7.00 5.12 -13.53
CA THR A 55 5.56 4.84 -13.46
C THR A 55 5.23 3.34 -13.44
N PRO A 56 5.80 2.47 -14.29
CA PRO A 56 5.56 1.03 -14.21
C PRO A 56 5.98 0.43 -12.87
N TRP A 57 7.06 0.89 -12.29
CA TRP A 57 7.54 0.44 -10.99
C TRP A 57 6.59 0.82 -9.85
N GLN A 58 6.05 2.05 -9.89
CA GLN A 58 5.02 2.49 -8.95
C GLN A 58 3.73 1.70 -9.11
N MET A 59 3.29 1.44 -10.33
CA MET A 59 2.12 0.62 -10.63
C MET A 59 2.29 -0.80 -10.06
N TYR A 60 3.46 -1.40 -10.28
CA TYR A 60 3.78 -2.72 -9.77
C TYR A 60 3.85 -2.73 -8.25
N ALA A 61 4.57 -1.79 -7.64
CA ALA A 61 4.75 -1.71 -6.20
C ALA A 61 3.42 -1.54 -5.44
N TRP A 62 2.59 -0.56 -5.79
CA TRP A 62 1.26 -0.40 -5.18
C TRP A 62 0.29 -1.51 -5.57
N GLY A 63 0.43 -2.05 -6.78
CA GLY A 63 -0.32 -3.23 -7.21
C GLY A 63 -0.03 -4.42 -6.30
N LEU A 64 1.23 -4.71 -6.01
CA LEU A 64 1.64 -5.78 -5.10
C LEU A 64 1.13 -5.55 -3.67
N VAL A 65 1.20 -4.33 -3.15
CA VAL A 65 0.64 -3.99 -1.84
C VAL A 65 -0.83 -4.39 -1.76
N GLY A 66 -1.64 -4.04 -2.75
CA GLY A 66 -3.05 -4.43 -2.80
C GLY A 66 -3.27 -5.92 -3.04
N TYR A 67 -2.46 -6.54 -3.89
CA TYR A 67 -2.56 -7.97 -4.20
C TYR A 67 -2.30 -8.84 -2.97
N VAL A 68 -1.19 -8.61 -2.27
CA VAL A 68 -0.82 -9.37 -1.08
C VAL A 68 -1.83 -9.17 0.04
N ALA A 69 -2.35 -7.94 0.22
CA ALA A 69 -3.45 -7.69 1.16
C ALA A 69 -4.67 -8.57 0.86
N GLY A 70 -5.03 -8.71 -0.42
CA GLY A 70 -6.13 -9.58 -0.85
C GLY A 70 -5.86 -11.06 -0.60
N VAL A 71 -4.62 -11.53 -0.80
CA VAL A 71 -4.22 -12.90 -0.47
C VAL A 71 -4.34 -13.16 1.02
N LEU A 72 -3.80 -12.27 1.86
CA LEU A 72 -3.86 -12.40 3.32
C LEU A 72 -5.30 -12.37 3.84
N ALA A 73 -6.14 -11.49 3.29
CA ALA A 73 -7.56 -11.42 3.66
C ALA A 73 -8.33 -12.70 3.27
N ASN A 74 -8.09 -13.23 2.07
CA ASN A 74 -8.73 -14.46 1.61
C ASN A 74 -8.35 -15.69 2.47
N ASN A 75 -7.14 -15.70 3.02
CA ASN A 75 -6.67 -16.73 3.95
C ASN A 75 -7.12 -16.48 5.41
N GLY A 76 -7.95 -15.46 5.66
CA GLY A 76 -8.49 -15.15 6.98
C GLY A 76 -7.49 -14.53 7.95
N VAL A 77 -6.31 -14.09 7.48
CA VAL A 77 -5.24 -13.55 8.32
C VAL A 77 -5.69 -12.29 9.07
N PHE A 78 -6.49 -11.43 8.42
CA PHE A 78 -7.02 -10.21 9.04
C PHE A 78 -8.29 -10.45 9.90
N ALA A 79 -8.88 -11.65 9.84
CA ALA A 79 -10.05 -12.04 10.62
C ALA A 79 -9.69 -12.88 11.87
N LEU A 80 -8.42 -13.09 12.16
CA LEU A 80 -7.93 -14.02 13.19
C LEU A 80 -8.49 -13.71 14.60
N SER A 81 -8.85 -12.46 14.88
CA SER A 81 -9.35 -12.00 16.17
C SER A 81 -10.83 -12.26 16.42
N GLU A 82 -11.65 -12.25 15.38
CA GLU A 82 -13.07 -12.59 15.54
C GLU A 82 -13.24 -14.07 15.96
N ARG A 83 -12.25 -14.91 15.64
CA ARG A 83 -12.24 -16.35 15.97
C ARG A 83 -11.72 -16.66 17.37
N LEU A 84 -10.96 -15.75 18.00
CA LEU A 84 -10.28 -16.03 19.28
C LEU A 84 -10.97 -15.38 20.50
N GLY A 85 -12.07 -14.65 20.32
CA GLY A 85 -12.87 -14.09 21.43
C GLY A 85 -12.11 -13.10 22.33
N ALA A 86 -11.00 -12.53 21.90
CA ALA A 86 -10.15 -11.69 22.72
C ALA A 86 -10.74 -10.27 22.86
N HIS A 87 -10.91 -9.84 24.11
CA HIS A 87 -11.23 -8.46 24.50
C HIS A 87 -9.96 -7.61 24.42
N GLY A 88 -9.71 -6.94 23.28
CA GLY A 88 -8.54 -6.08 23.05
C GLY A 88 -8.48 -5.60 21.61
N PRO A 89 -7.47 -4.77 21.22
CA PRO A 89 -7.24 -4.50 19.82
C PRO A 89 -7.03 -5.84 19.13
N SER A 90 -7.96 -6.15 18.23
CA SER A 90 -8.08 -7.47 17.63
C SER A 90 -6.74 -7.89 17.01
N SER A 91 -6.26 -9.11 17.29
CA SER A 91 -4.99 -9.60 16.72
C SER A 91 -4.96 -9.47 15.19
N GLY A 92 -6.11 -9.58 14.52
CA GLY A 92 -6.24 -9.30 13.09
C GLY A 92 -5.99 -7.82 12.73
N THR A 93 -6.36 -6.88 13.61
CA THR A 93 -6.03 -5.46 13.41
C THR A 93 -4.54 -5.22 13.56
N VAL A 94 -3.90 -5.82 14.57
CA VAL A 94 -2.45 -5.71 14.75
C VAL A 94 -1.71 -6.27 13.53
N VAL A 95 -2.08 -7.45 13.05
CA VAL A 95 -1.49 -8.05 11.85
C VAL A 95 -1.70 -7.16 10.61
N LEU A 96 -2.88 -6.56 10.45
CA LEU A 96 -3.17 -5.61 9.37
C LEU A 96 -2.24 -4.38 9.44
N LEU A 97 -2.05 -3.81 10.62
CA LEU A 97 -1.18 -2.63 10.81
C LEU A 97 0.28 -2.99 10.61
N CYS A 98 0.73 -4.15 11.09
CA CYS A 98 2.07 -4.68 10.82
C CYS A 98 2.28 -4.87 9.30
N TYR A 99 1.31 -5.46 8.61
CA TYR A 99 1.35 -5.57 7.16
C TYR A 99 1.41 -4.19 6.49
N GLY A 100 0.61 -3.24 6.95
CA GLY A 100 0.63 -1.85 6.45
C GLY A 100 2.01 -1.22 6.57
N PHE A 101 2.67 -1.38 7.72
CA PHE A 101 4.03 -0.88 7.94
C PHE A 101 5.03 -1.55 7.00
N LEU A 102 5.04 -2.87 6.95
CA LEU A 102 5.95 -3.65 6.10
C LEU A 102 5.73 -3.40 4.61
N SER A 103 4.48 -3.18 4.20
CA SER A 103 4.15 -2.86 2.80
C SER A 103 4.69 -1.49 2.36
N GLY A 104 4.79 -0.53 3.29
CA GLY A 104 5.43 0.76 3.03
C GLY A 104 6.93 0.60 2.76
N LEU A 105 7.63 -0.15 3.61
CA LEU A 105 9.04 -0.49 3.38
C LEU A 105 9.24 -1.28 2.09
N GLY A 106 8.34 -2.25 1.79
CA GLY A 106 8.39 -3.02 0.55
C GLY A 106 8.19 -2.16 -0.70
N TYR A 107 7.29 -1.18 -0.64
CA TYR A 107 7.12 -0.18 -1.69
C TYR A 107 8.42 0.60 -1.92
N GLY A 108 9.01 1.13 -0.84
CA GLY A 108 10.29 1.85 -0.90
C GLY A 108 11.42 1.00 -1.46
N PHE A 109 11.52 -0.27 -1.03
CA PHE A 109 12.50 -1.20 -1.57
C PHE A 109 12.40 -1.34 -3.09
N ILE A 110 11.19 -1.49 -3.64
CA ILE A 110 10.97 -1.60 -5.09
C ILE A 110 11.38 -0.31 -5.80
N LEU A 111 11.00 0.86 -5.28
CA LEU A 111 11.32 2.15 -5.91
C LEU A 111 12.81 2.49 -5.80
N ASN A 112 13.46 2.18 -4.69
CA ASN A 112 14.90 2.35 -4.53
C ASN A 112 15.67 1.38 -5.46
N SER A 113 15.17 0.15 -5.68
CA SER A 113 15.73 -0.78 -6.67
C SER A 113 15.69 -0.19 -8.08
N TRP A 114 14.56 0.43 -8.45
CA TRP A 114 14.48 1.11 -9.74
C TRP A 114 15.50 2.25 -9.84
N TYR A 115 15.63 3.08 -8.80
CA TYR A 115 16.59 4.18 -8.78
C TYR A 115 18.03 3.67 -8.97
N ILE A 116 18.40 2.58 -8.28
CA ILE A 116 19.71 1.97 -8.41
C ILE A 116 19.98 1.52 -9.85
N VAL A 117 19.02 0.82 -10.46
CA VAL A 117 19.19 0.30 -11.85
C VAL A 117 19.22 1.44 -12.87
N ALA A 118 18.44 2.51 -12.64
CA ALA A 118 18.31 3.60 -13.61
C ALA A 118 19.43 4.64 -13.54
N PHE A 119 20.00 4.89 -12.36
CA PHE A 119 20.89 6.04 -12.15
C PHE A 119 22.26 5.70 -11.54
N LEU A 120 22.42 4.55 -10.93
CA LEU A 120 23.68 4.16 -10.31
C LEU A 120 24.57 3.42 -11.31
N VAL A 121 25.48 4.13 -11.95
CA VAL A 121 26.42 3.55 -12.93
C VAL A 121 27.86 3.89 -12.54
N PRO A 122 28.71 2.89 -12.25
CA PRO A 122 28.43 1.44 -12.18
C PRO A 122 27.66 1.05 -10.92
N VAL A 123 26.84 0.01 -11.03
CA VAL A 123 26.15 -0.55 -9.87
C VAL A 123 27.16 -1.27 -8.97
N THR A 124 27.39 -0.73 -7.77
CA THR A 124 28.27 -1.33 -6.75
C THR A 124 27.44 -1.68 -5.51
N GLY A 125 27.88 -2.70 -4.75
CA GLY A 125 27.19 -3.08 -3.52
C GLY A 125 27.15 -1.95 -2.48
N GLN A 126 28.22 -1.17 -2.37
CA GLN A 126 28.28 -0.02 -1.46
C GLN A 126 27.33 1.10 -1.92
N GLY A 127 27.30 1.40 -3.22
CA GLY A 127 26.39 2.40 -3.78
C GLY A 127 24.92 1.99 -3.63
N ALA A 128 24.60 0.72 -3.85
CA ALA A 128 23.26 0.20 -3.65
C ALA A 128 22.82 0.32 -2.18
N LEU A 129 23.69 -0.09 -1.24
CA LEU A 129 23.41 0.06 0.20
C LEU A 129 23.21 1.54 0.59
N ALA A 130 24.07 2.43 0.08
CA ALA A 130 23.92 3.88 0.33
C ALA A 130 22.60 4.42 -0.19
N ALA A 131 22.13 3.99 -1.37
CA ALA A 131 20.85 4.39 -1.94
C ALA A 131 19.68 3.94 -1.07
N TYR A 132 19.66 2.68 -0.60
CA TYR A 132 18.63 2.20 0.32
C TYR A 132 18.64 2.94 1.66
N LEU A 133 19.81 3.19 2.24
CA LEU A 133 19.91 3.94 3.50
C LEU A 133 19.46 5.39 3.33
N ALA A 134 19.74 6.03 2.21
CA ALA A 134 19.29 7.38 1.90
C ALA A 134 17.77 7.46 1.69
N GLY A 135 17.14 6.42 1.12
CA GLY A 135 15.70 6.33 0.94
C GLY A 135 14.93 5.98 2.23
N LEU A 136 15.59 5.33 3.19
CA LEU A 136 14.95 4.79 4.40
C LEU A 136 14.11 5.82 5.19
N PRO A 137 14.51 7.08 5.40
CA PRO A 137 13.67 8.06 6.10
C PRO A 137 12.31 8.28 5.42
N LEU A 138 12.28 8.36 4.09
CA LEU A 138 11.05 8.54 3.32
C LEU A 138 10.20 7.25 3.35
N ASP A 139 10.83 6.09 3.24
CA ASP A 139 10.16 4.79 3.35
C ASP A 139 9.50 4.60 4.72
N LEU A 140 10.15 5.08 5.80
CA LEU A 140 9.58 5.07 7.15
C LEU A 140 8.39 6.03 7.26
N ILE A 141 8.47 7.25 6.70
CA ILE A 141 7.33 8.18 6.67
C ILE A 141 6.16 7.53 5.93
N HIS A 142 6.41 6.90 4.77
CA HIS A 142 5.39 6.19 4.00
C HIS A 142 4.75 5.04 4.78
N SER A 143 5.56 4.26 5.51
CA SER A 143 5.11 3.16 6.35
C SER A 143 4.24 3.65 7.51
N ILE A 144 4.67 4.69 8.22
CA ILE A 144 3.91 5.30 9.32
C ILE A 144 2.60 5.91 8.79
N ALA A 145 2.64 6.63 7.68
CA ALA A 145 1.45 7.17 7.03
C ALA A 145 0.45 6.05 6.70
N THR A 146 0.93 4.94 6.15
CA THR A 146 0.08 3.79 5.83
C THR A 146 -0.60 3.24 7.08
N VAL A 147 0.10 3.10 8.20
CA VAL A 147 -0.48 2.66 9.49
C VAL A 147 -1.53 3.65 9.99
N ILE A 148 -1.25 4.95 9.96
CA ILE A 148 -2.17 6.01 10.39
C ILE A 148 -3.46 5.96 9.55
N PHE A 149 -3.34 5.93 8.22
CA PHE A 149 -4.51 5.89 7.34
C PHE A 149 -5.27 4.56 7.45
N LEU A 150 -4.60 3.43 7.64
CA LEU A 150 -5.27 2.16 7.92
C LEU A 150 -6.06 2.20 9.23
N SER A 151 -5.46 2.71 10.29
CA SER A 151 -6.12 2.83 11.60
C SER A 151 -7.40 3.69 11.51
N ALA A 152 -7.35 4.78 10.73
CA ALA A 152 -8.49 5.68 10.57
C ALA A 152 -9.55 5.15 9.59
N LEU A 153 -9.14 4.52 8.49
CA LEU A 153 -10.03 4.25 7.35
C LEU A 153 -10.50 2.80 7.27
N TYR A 154 -9.74 1.82 7.82
CA TYR A 154 -10.01 0.41 7.55
C TYR A 154 -11.41 -0.03 7.97
N LEU A 155 -11.79 0.18 9.25
CA LEU A 155 -13.08 -0.29 9.76
C LEU A 155 -14.29 0.41 9.10
N PRO A 156 -14.33 1.77 9.01
CA PRO A 156 -15.49 2.44 8.41
C PRO A 156 -15.61 2.12 6.91
N TRP A 157 -14.48 2.04 6.21
CA TRP A 157 -14.50 1.74 4.77
C TRP A 157 -14.81 0.27 4.49
N LYS A 158 -14.24 -0.67 5.25
CA LYS A 158 -14.54 -2.09 5.14
C LYS A 158 -16.04 -2.31 5.22
N ARG A 159 -16.70 -1.81 6.27
CA ARG A 159 -18.16 -1.94 6.45
C ARG A 159 -18.96 -1.37 5.27
N LYS A 160 -18.58 -0.18 4.81
CA LYS A 160 -19.24 0.47 3.67
C LYS A 160 -19.05 -0.29 2.36
N LEU A 161 -17.82 -0.72 2.09
CA LEU A 161 -17.47 -1.43 0.85
C LEU A 161 -18.06 -2.84 0.82
N GLU A 162 -18.08 -3.57 1.94
CA GLU A 162 -18.74 -4.88 2.04
C GLU A 162 -20.26 -4.78 1.84
N ARG A 163 -20.88 -3.69 2.31
CA ARG A 163 -22.30 -3.39 2.01
C ARG A 163 -22.53 -3.19 0.52
N ILE A 164 -21.65 -2.44 -0.15
CA ILE A 164 -21.72 -2.23 -1.61
C ILE A 164 -21.51 -3.57 -2.33
N LYS A 165 -20.49 -4.33 -1.94
CA LYS A 165 -20.20 -5.66 -2.52
C LYS A 165 -21.41 -6.58 -2.47
N ARG A 166 -22.10 -6.63 -1.32
CA ARG A 166 -23.33 -7.42 -1.17
C ARG A 166 -24.49 -6.89 -2.01
N LYS A 167 -24.70 -5.56 -2.04
CA LYS A 167 -25.80 -4.92 -2.78
C LYS A 167 -25.72 -5.19 -4.29
N TYR A 168 -24.51 -5.23 -4.85
CA TYR A 168 -24.29 -5.39 -6.29
C TYR A 168 -23.80 -6.79 -6.67
N ALA A 169 -23.86 -7.76 -5.76
CA ALA A 169 -23.40 -9.15 -5.97
C ALA A 169 -21.98 -9.24 -6.57
N LEU A 170 -21.09 -8.32 -6.20
CA LEU A 170 -19.71 -8.31 -6.67
C LEU A 170 -18.94 -9.48 -6.02
N ARG A 171 -18.23 -10.25 -6.83
CA ARG A 171 -17.40 -11.38 -6.38
C ARG A 171 -16.02 -10.95 -5.93
#